data_b3e83a9c9a79de972a4e15d5949a10c4
#
_entry.id   b3e83a9c9a79de972a4e15d5949a10c4
#
_cell.length_a   1.000
_cell.length_b   1.000
_cell.length_c   1.000
_cell.angle_alpha   90.00
_cell.angle_beta   90.00
_cell.angle_gamma   90.00
#
_symmetry.space_group_name_H-M   'P 1'
#
loop_
_entity.id
_entity.type
_entity.pdbx_description
1 polymer ?
#
loop_
_entity_poly.entity_id
_entity_poly.type
_entity_poly.pdbx_seq_one_letter_code
_entity_poly.pdbx_strand_id
1 'polypeptide(L)'
;MIAIALALGAAFGWGTSDFLGGLKSRTLPLLSVLLISQSTALVLVTVFTLVRGGGLPEPASLGYAALAGLAETAAVAALYRGLAVGSISIVAAVASTAPGVPLLGGLLFGEVPGALQLAGLAVALVGLVVASYQSEQGGKAGQLLPSIGFGLLAAVGFGTFFLAMDTASTGDIGWALLTARLTAVGLIGAVILVGRQRVSVPPKDIPSIALIGVLIVTADALYATASTLGMVGIVAVLGALHTLVTIALARIFLNERLGRPQQVGVGAALVGVLAIATG
;
A
#
# COMPACT_ATOMS: atom_id res chain seq x y z
N MET A 1 -4.01 19.46 -8.89
CA MET A 1 -2.52 19.46 -8.88
C MET A 1 -1.95 19.07 -7.51
N ILE A 2 -2.38 19.69 -6.39
CA ILE A 2 -1.87 19.35 -5.03
C ILE A 2 -2.14 17.89 -4.68
N ALA A 3 -3.36 17.38 -4.90
CA ALA A 3 -3.71 15.98 -4.64
C ALA A 3 -2.80 15.00 -5.39
N ILE A 4 -2.48 15.29 -6.67
CA ILE A 4 -1.58 14.47 -7.48
C ILE A 4 -0.17 14.46 -6.88
N ALA A 5 0.37 15.62 -6.50
CA ALA A 5 1.70 15.72 -5.89
C ALA A 5 1.78 14.96 -4.56
N LEU A 6 0.74 15.07 -3.72
CA LEU A 6 0.65 14.33 -2.46
C LEU A 6 0.53 12.82 -2.68
N ALA A 7 -0.28 12.37 -3.65
CA ALA A 7 -0.42 10.96 -3.99
C ALA A 7 0.89 10.36 -4.52
N LEU A 8 1.63 11.10 -5.35
CA LEU A 8 2.96 10.68 -5.82
C LEU A 8 3.99 10.67 -4.67
N GLY A 9 3.89 11.62 -3.73
CA GLY A 9 4.67 11.61 -2.50
C GLY A 9 4.39 10.38 -1.65
N ALA A 10 3.11 10.01 -1.50
CA ALA A 10 2.71 8.78 -0.83
C ALA A 10 3.29 7.54 -1.52
N ALA A 11 3.20 7.49 -2.86
CA ALA A 11 3.78 6.40 -3.66
C ALA A 11 5.29 6.27 -3.43
N PHE A 12 6.03 7.38 -3.36
CA PHE A 12 7.46 7.36 -3.07
C PHE A 12 7.76 6.85 -1.64
N GLY A 13 7.00 7.30 -0.65
CA GLY A 13 7.14 6.87 0.74
C GLY A 13 6.86 5.38 0.91
N TRP A 14 5.72 4.89 0.41
CA TRP A 14 5.38 3.46 0.45
C TRP A 14 6.38 2.61 -0.34
N GLY A 15 6.75 3.01 -1.56
CA GLY A 15 7.69 2.24 -2.38
C GLY A 15 9.07 2.14 -1.74
N THR A 16 9.53 3.18 -1.07
CA THR A 16 10.79 3.16 -0.30
C THR A 16 10.67 2.29 0.94
N SER A 17 9.55 2.37 1.67
CA SER A 17 9.29 1.52 2.84
C SER A 17 9.19 0.04 2.46
N ASP A 18 8.54 -0.29 1.35
CA ASP A 18 8.40 -1.65 0.85
C ASP A 18 9.76 -2.24 0.45
N PHE A 19 10.59 -1.45 -0.24
CA PHE A 19 11.94 -1.85 -0.59
C PHE A 19 12.79 -2.14 0.66
N LEU A 20 12.82 -1.23 1.63
CA LEU A 20 13.55 -1.41 2.88
C LEU A 20 12.98 -2.55 3.72
N GLY A 21 11.66 -2.65 3.84
CA GLY A 21 10.96 -3.72 4.53
C GLY A 21 11.25 -5.09 3.91
N GLY A 22 11.23 -5.16 2.58
CA GLY A 22 11.61 -6.36 1.84
C GLY A 22 13.06 -6.79 2.11
N LEU A 23 14.02 -5.85 2.12
CA LEU A 23 15.41 -6.14 2.47
C LEU A 23 15.56 -6.69 3.89
N LYS A 24 14.91 -6.05 4.87
CA LYS A 24 14.98 -6.47 6.27
C LYS A 24 14.32 -7.82 6.51
N SER A 25 13.22 -8.10 5.85
CA SER A 25 12.50 -9.38 5.97
C SER A 25 13.25 -10.58 5.35
N ARG A 26 14.29 -10.33 4.55
CA ARG A 26 15.18 -11.42 4.08
C ARG A 26 16.06 -11.99 5.20
N THR A 27 16.35 -11.23 6.23
CA THR A 27 17.28 -11.60 7.31
C THR A 27 16.66 -11.60 8.71
N LEU A 28 15.49 -10.99 8.87
CA LEU A 28 14.80 -10.86 10.16
C LEU A 28 13.39 -11.46 10.07
N PRO A 29 12.82 -11.92 11.21
CA PRO A 29 11.45 -12.41 11.23
C PRO A 29 10.47 -11.30 10.81
N LEU A 30 9.64 -11.56 9.80
CA LEU A 30 8.71 -10.60 9.23
C LEU A 30 7.82 -9.91 10.29
N LEU A 31 7.21 -10.69 11.20
CA LEU A 31 6.35 -10.14 12.25
C LEU A 31 7.10 -9.18 13.19
N SER A 32 8.41 -9.39 13.40
CA SER A 32 9.24 -8.49 14.18
C SER A 32 9.48 -7.16 13.44
N VAL A 33 9.74 -7.23 12.14
CA VAL A 33 9.90 -6.03 11.29
C VAL A 33 8.58 -5.24 11.26
N LEU A 34 7.46 -5.92 11.02
CA LEU A 34 6.13 -5.29 10.99
C LEU A 34 5.77 -4.68 12.35
N LEU A 35 5.98 -5.40 13.46
CA LEU A 35 5.66 -4.88 14.77
C LEU A 35 6.42 -3.59 15.09
N ILE A 36 7.74 -3.57 14.87
CA ILE A 36 8.56 -2.40 15.19
C ILE A 36 8.23 -1.22 14.27
N SER A 37 8.11 -1.45 12.95
CA SER A 37 7.78 -0.38 12.01
C SER A 37 6.39 0.21 12.28
N GLN A 38 5.38 -0.63 12.46
CA GLN A 38 4.01 -0.17 12.76
C GLN A 38 3.89 0.47 14.14
N SER A 39 4.64 -0.02 15.14
CA SER A 39 4.70 0.65 16.47
C SER A 39 5.37 2.01 16.38
N THR A 40 6.41 2.16 15.56
CA THR A 40 7.04 3.47 15.31
C THR A 40 6.05 4.43 14.65
N ALA A 41 5.35 3.96 13.61
CA ALA A 41 4.29 4.73 12.95
C ALA A 41 3.19 5.14 13.94
N LEU A 42 2.75 4.22 14.80
CA LEU A 42 1.76 4.46 15.85
C LEU A 42 2.21 5.56 16.82
N VAL A 43 3.45 5.48 17.32
CA VAL A 43 4.00 6.50 18.23
C VAL A 43 4.00 7.87 17.56
N LEU A 44 4.47 7.97 16.33
CA LEU A 44 4.54 9.23 15.60
C LEU A 44 3.16 9.85 15.37
N VAL A 45 2.19 9.05 14.91
CA VAL A 45 0.84 9.56 14.67
C VAL A 45 0.12 9.89 15.99
N THR A 46 0.40 9.15 17.07
CA THR A 46 -0.13 9.47 18.40
C THR A 46 0.36 10.85 18.85
N VAL A 47 1.68 11.08 18.78
CA VAL A 47 2.27 12.38 19.13
C VAL A 47 1.68 13.49 18.27
N PHE A 48 1.61 13.29 16.94
CA PHE A 48 1.03 14.25 16.01
C PHE A 48 -0.42 14.60 16.37
N THR A 49 -1.27 13.59 16.60
CA THR A 49 -2.69 13.77 16.91
C THR A 49 -2.90 14.49 18.25
N LEU A 50 -2.11 14.12 19.29
CA LEU A 50 -2.19 14.76 20.59
C LEU A 50 -1.69 16.21 20.60
N VAL A 51 -0.58 16.49 19.90
CA VAL A 51 -0.02 17.84 19.80
C VAL A 51 -0.91 18.77 19.00
N ARG A 52 -1.48 18.26 17.90
CA ARG A 52 -2.41 19.03 17.07
C ARG A 52 -3.69 19.40 17.85
N GLY A 53 -4.10 18.57 18.78
CA GLY A 53 -5.37 18.70 19.49
C GLY A 53 -6.54 18.42 18.55
N GLY A 54 -7.74 18.64 19.03
CA GLY A 54 -8.98 18.41 18.29
C GLY A 54 -9.92 17.47 19.04
N GLY A 55 -11.23 17.58 18.75
CA GLY A 55 -12.24 16.67 19.30
C GLY A 55 -12.17 15.30 18.65
N LEU A 56 -12.76 14.31 19.33
CA LEU A 56 -12.97 12.99 18.73
C LEU A 56 -13.91 13.12 17.52
N PRO A 57 -13.58 12.51 16.37
CA PRO A 57 -14.48 12.49 15.22
C PRO A 57 -15.69 11.58 15.50
N GLU A 58 -16.64 11.61 14.58
CA GLU A 58 -17.80 10.74 14.66
C GLU A 58 -17.42 9.25 14.73
N PRO A 59 -18.17 8.41 15.48
CA PRO A 59 -17.89 6.98 15.59
C PRO A 59 -17.79 6.26 14.24
N ALA A 60 -18.57 6.69 13.24
CA ALA A 60 -18.51 6.11 11.90
C ALA A 60 -17.14 6.30 11.24
N SER A 61 -16.53 7.49 11.34
CA SER A 61 -15.18 7.77 10.82
C SER A 61 -14.12 6.89 11.48
N LEU A 62 -14.24 6.68 12.80
CA LEU A 62 -13.36 5.76 13.55
C LEU A 62 -13.56 4.31 13.10
N GLY A 63 -14.80 3.91 12.79
CA GLY A 63 -15.14 2.59 12.23
C GLY A 63 -14.46 2.36 10.88
N TYR A 64 -14.52 3.34 9.97
CA TYR A 64 -13.82 3.26 8.68
C TYR A 64 -12.30 3.25 8.85
N ALA A 65 -11.75 4.01 9.79
CA ALA A 65 -10.33 3.99 10.09
C ALA A 65 -9.87 2.63 10.63
N ALA A 66 -10.65 2.01 11.51
CA ALA A 66 -10.38 0.65 11.99
C ALA A 66 -10.47 -0.38 10.85
N LEU A 67 -11.46 -0.25 9.96
CA LEU A 67 -11.58 -1.08 8.76
C LEU A 67 -10.36 -0.92 7.85
N ALA A 68 -9.87 0.30 7.66
CA ALA A 68 -8.66 0.56 6.88
C ALA A 68 -7.44 -0.18 7.46
N GLY A 69 -7.20 -0.06 8.77
CA GLY A 69 -6.10 -0.75 9.45
C GLY A 69 -6.21 -2.28 9.40
N LEU A 70 -7.42 -2.81 9.56
CA LEU A 70 -7.69 -4.25 9.43
C LEU A 70 -7.45 -4.73 8.00
N ALA A 71 -7.99 -4.03 7.01
CA ALA A 71 -7.90 -4.37 5.60
C ALA A 71 -6.45 -4.35 5.09
N GLU A 72 -5.69 -3.31 5.43
CA GLU A 72 -4.27 -3.21 5.10
C GLU A 72 -3.46 -4.37 5.71
N THR A 73 -3.66 -4.65 7.01
CA THR A 73 -2.93 -5.72 7.69
C THR A 73 -3.26 -7.09 7.10
N ALA A 74 -4.54 -7.34 6.80
CA ALA A 74 -4.98 -8.58 6.15
C ALA A 74 -4.45 -8.69 4.72
N ALA A 75 -4.41 -7.58 3.97
CA ALA A 75 -3.86 -7.52 2.61
C ALA A 75 -2.37 -7.86 2.59
N VAL A 76 -1.57 -7.28 3.50
CA VAL A 76 -0.15 -7.59 3.65
C VAL A 76 0.05 -9.07 3.99
N ALA A 77 -0.74 -9.61 4.91
CA ALA A 77 -0.66 -11.03 5.27
C ALA A 77 -1.00 -11.94 4.08
N ALA A 78 -2.05 -11.61 3.32
CA ALA A 78 -2.44 -12.36 2.12
C ALA A 78 -1.36 -12.27 1.04
N LEU A 79 -0.82 -11.07 0.79
CA LEU A 79 0.26 -10.85 -0.17
C LEU A 79 1.48 -11.71 0.16
N TYR A 80 2.00 -11.62 1.38
CA TYR A 80 3.19 -12.39 1.78
C TYR A 80 2.94 -13.90 1.77
N ARG A 81 1.76 -14.35 2.21
CA ARG A 81 1.41 -15.76 2.12
C ARG A 81 1.35 -16.23 0.67
N GLY A 82 0.74 -15.44 -0.19
CA GLY A 82 0.66 -15.71 -1.63
C GLY A 82 2.04 -15.80 -2.27
N LEU A 83 2.94 -14.86 -1.97
CA LEU A 83 4.33 -14.87 -2.47
C LEU A 83 5.13 -16.08 -1.97
N ALA A 84 4.81 -16.60 -0.78
CA ALA A 84 5.50 -17.75 -0.20
C ALA A 84 5.03 -19.10 -0.77
N VAL A 85 3.74 -19.25 -1.12
CA VAL A 85 3.14 -20.53 -1.51
C VAL A 85 2.70 -20.59 -2.98
N GLY A 86 2.62 -19.44 -3.65
CA GLY A 86 2.17 -19.30 -5.03
C GLY A 86 3.27 -18.85 -5.98
N SER A 87 2.86 -18.48 -7.20
CA SER A 87 3.72 -17.82 -8.19
C SER A 87 3.80 -16.32 -7.86
N ILE A 88 5.02 -15.83 -7.63
CA ILE A 88 5.28 -14.42 -7.27
C ILE A 88 4.70 -13.48 -8.32
N SER A 89 4.92 -13.77 -9.60
CA SER A 89 4.44 -12.94 -10.71
C SER A 89 2.91 -12.82 -10.76
N ILE A 90 2.19 -13.92 -10.51
CA ILE A 90 0.73 -13.92 -10.54
C ILE A 90 0.17 -13.19 -9.33
N VAL A 91 0.69 -13.48 -8.13
CA VAL A 91 0.25 -12.81 -6.89
C VAL A 91 0.47 -11.30 -6.97
N ALA A 92 1.66 -10.86 -7.38
CA ALA A 92 1.99 -9.45 -7.51
C ALA A 92 1.14 -8.73 -8.58
N ALA A 93 0.97 -9.36 -9.76
CA ALA A 93 0.15 -8.79 -10.84
C ALA A 93 -1.33 -8.65 -10.43
N VAL A 94 -1.89 -9.66 -9.75
CA VAL A 94 -3.28 -9.59 -9.28
C VAL A 94 -3.42 -8.56 -8.14
N ALA A 95 -2.49 -8.54 -7.18
CA ALA A 95 -2.52 -7.58 -6.07
C ALA A 95 -2.40 -6.12 -6.56
N SER A 96 -1.66 -5.86 -7.66
CA SER A 96 -1.53 -4.51 -8.24
C SER A 96 -2.82 -3.96 -8.86
N THR A 97 -3.89 -4.77 -8.94
CA THR A 97 -5.22 -4.30 -9.34
C THR A 97 -6.01 -3.65 -8.18
N ALA A 98 -5.46 -3.58 -6.97
CA ALA A 98 -6.08 -3.00 -5.78
C ALA A 98 -6.74 -1.62 -6.03
N PRO A 99 -6.14 -0.67 -6.78
CA PRO A 99 -6.78 0.62 -7.07
C PRO A 99 -8.08 0.54 -7.85
N GLY A 100 -8.39 -0.61 -8.45
CA GLY A 100 -9.69 -0.85 -9.08
C GLY A 100 -10.86 -0.74 -8.10
N VAL A 101 -10.65 -1.10 -6.81
CA VAL A 101 -11.71 -1.01 -5.78
C VAL A 101 -12.11 0.44 -5.51
N PRO A 102 -11.19 1.37 -5.14
CA PRO A 102 -11.57 2.76 -4.94
C PRO A 102 -11.97 3.47 -6.24
N LEU A 103 -11.45 3.07 -7.40
CA LEU A 103 -11.92 3.59 -8.68
C LEU A 103 -13.40 3.25 -8.90
N LEU A 104 -13.78 2.00 -8.72
CA LEU A 104 -15.19 1.58 -8.83
C LEU A 104 -16.04 2.22 -7.73
N GLY A 105 -15.53 2.30 -6.50
CA GLY A 105 -16.20 2.98 -5.40
C GLY A 105 -16.46 4.45 -5.71
N GLY A 106 -15.45 5.20 -6.14
CA GLY A 106 -15.56 6.60 -6.52
C GLY A 106 -16.63 6.82 -7.60
N LEU A 107 -16.62 6.01 -8.66
CA LEU A 107 -17.65 6.06 -9.72
C LEU A 107 -19.05 5.80 -9.16
N LEU A 108 -19.22 4.83 -8.26
CA LEU A 108 -20.51 4.52 -7.62
C LEU A 108 -21.00 5.65 -6.69
N PHE A 109 -20.08 6.37 -6.06
CA PHE A 109 -20.39 7.52 -5.20
C PHE A 109 -20.46 8.85 -5.95
N GLY A 110 -20.42 8.82 -7.28
CA GLY A 110 -20.67 9.98 -8.14
C GLY A 110 -19.43 10.76 -8.57
N GLU A 111 -18.22 10.22 -8.39
CA GLU A 111 -17.04 10.77 -9.05
C GLU A 111 -17.15 10.61 -10.57
N VAL A 112 -16.87 11.68 -11.31
CA VAL A 112 -16.94 11.68 -12.77
C VAL A 112 -15.60 12.15 -13.34
N PRO A 113 -14.59 11.26 -13.45
CA PRO A 113 -13.33 11.58 -14.10
C PRO A 113 -13.55 11.96 -15.56
N GLY A 114 -12.77 12.92 -16.06
CA GLY A 114 -12.78 13.27 -17.47
C GLY A 114 -12.34 12.10 -18.37
N ALA A 115 -12.69 12.15 -19.66
CA ALA A 115 -12.37 11.06 -20.59
C ALA A 115 -10.86 10.78 -20.67
N LEU A 116 -10.01 11.81 -20.62
CA LEU A 116 -8.56 11.67 -20.61
C LEU A 116 -8.05 11.07 -19.30
N GLN A 117 -8.67 11.44 -18.17
CA GLN A 117 -8.37 10.84 -16.86
C GLN A 117 -8.75 9.36 -16.83
N LEU A 118 -9.93 8.98 -17.34
CA LEU A 118 -10.34 7.57 -17.44
C LEU A 118 -9.39 6.74 -18.31
N ALA A 119 -9.00 7.27 -19.46
CA ALA A 119 -8.01 6.64 -20.32
C ALA A 119 -6.66 6.49 -19.61
N GLY A 120 -6.20 7.54 -18.91
CA GLY A 120 -5.00 7.54 -18.11
C GLY A 120 -5.04 6.52 -16.96
N LEU A 121 -6.17 6.43 -16.25
CA LEU A 121 -6.41 5.43 -15.20
C LEU A 121 -6.30 4.00 -15.75
N ALA A 122 -6.94 3.71 -16.87
CA ALA A 122 -6.89 2.40 -17.51
C ALA A 122 -5.45 2.04 -17.92
N VAL A 123 -4.74 2.97 -18.57
CA VAL A 123 -3.34 2.77 -19.00
C VAL A 123 -2.42 2.60 -17.80
N ALA A 124 -2.59 3.40 -16.73
CA ALA A 124 -1.79 3.27 -15.51
C ALA A 124 -2.01 1.93 -14.81
N LEU A 125 -3.26 1.47 -14.68
CA LEU A 125 -3.58 0.17 -14.07
C LEU A 125 -3.01 -1.00 -14.89
N VAL A 126 -3.19 -1.00 -16.21
CA VAL A 126 -2.59 -2.02 -17.08
C VAL A 126 -1.07 -1.98 -16.97
N GLY A 127 -0.47 -0.78 -16.95
CA GLY A 127 0.96 -0.59 -16.78
C GLY A 127 1.46 -1.17 -15.46
N LEU A 128 0.76 -0.94 -14.33
CA LEU A 128 1.10 -1.51 -13.02
C LEU A 128 1.06 -3.05 -13.04
N VAL A 129 -0.01 -3.64 -13.61
CA VAL A 129 -0.12 -5.10 -13.73
C VAL A 129 1.04 -5.68 -14.54
N VAL A 130 1.35 -5.07 -15.68
CA VAL A 130 2.44 -5.53 -16.57
C VAL A 130 3.82 -5.29 -15.93
N ALA A 131 4.02 -4.17 -15.22
CA ALA A 131 5.27 -3.89 -14.49
C ALA A 131 5.51 -4.88 -13.33
N SER A 132 4.44 -5.32 -12.68
CA SER A 132 4.50 -6.30 -11.59
C SER A 132 4.70 -7.74 -12.07
N TYR A 133 4.48 -8.00 -13.36
CA TYR A 133 4.62 -9.33 -13.94
C TYR A 133 6.10 -9.69 -14.08
N GLN A 134 6.50 -10.78 -13.41
CA GLN A 134 7.83 -11.39 -13.55
C GLN A 134 7.68 -12.70 -14.31
N SER A 135 8.48 -12.88 -15.37
CA SER A 135 8.49 -14.16 -16.10
C SER A 135 9.21 -15.23 -15.27
N GLU A 136 8.43 -16.08 -14.61
CA GLU A 136 8.98 -17.25 -13.93
C GLU A 136 9.16 -18.40 -14.93
N GLN A 137 10.40 -18.88 -15.08
CA GLN A 137 10.65 -20.13 -15.78
C GLN A 137 10.36 -21.28 -14.81
N GLY A 138 9.24 -21.98 -15.00
CA GLY A 138 8.95 -23.24 -14.30
C GLY A 138 7.90 -23.19 -13.19
N GLY A 139 6.84 -22.44 -13.34
CA GLY A 139 5.67 -22.49 -12.43
C GLY A 139 5.12 -23.92 -12.30
N LYS A 140 5.02 -24.44 -11.06
CA LYS A 140 4.47 -25.79 -10.82
C LYS A 140 2.96 -25.79 -11.10
N ALA A 141 2.50 -26.78 -11.86
CA ALA A 141 1.06 -27.07 -11.99
C ALA A 141 0.44 -27.20 -10.58
N GLY A 142 -0.63 -26.46 -10.29
CA GLY A 142 -1.27 -26.44 -8.98
C GLY A 142 -1.04 -25.15 -8.17
N GLN A 143 -0.11 -24.28 -8.54
CA GLN A 143 0.10 -22.99 -7.85
C GLN A 143 -0.79 -21.85 -8.37
N LEU A 144 -1.45 -22.03 -9.52
CA LEU A 144 -2.24 -20.99 -10.16
C LEU A 144 -3.40 -20.50 -9.27
N LEU A 145 -4.22 -21.43 -8.78
CA LEU A 145 -5.41 -21.09 -8.00
C LEU A 145 -5.07 -20.43 -6.66
N PRO A 146 -4.13 -20.95 -5.85
CA PRO A 146 -3.66 -20.24 -4.66
C PRO A 146 -3.08 -18.85 -4.97
N SER A 147 -2.31 -18.69 -6.05
CA SER A 147 -1.73 -17.41 -6.44
C SER A 147 -2.80 -16.37 -6.75
N ILE A 148 -3.81 -16.74 -7.54
CA ILE A 148 -4.94 -15.86 -7.84
C ILE A 148 -5.73 -15.54 -6.56
N GLY A 149 -6.03 -16.54 -5.73
CA GLY A 149 -6.80 -16.37 -4.49
C GLY A 149 -6.13 -15.38 -3.53
N PHE A 150 -4.85 -15.59 -3.24
CA PHE A 150 -4.11 -14.66 -2.37
C PHE A 150 -3.90 -13.29 -2.99
N GLY A 151 -3.66 -13.21 -4.31
CA GLY A 151 -3.58 -11.95 -5.04
C GLY A 151 -4.87 -11.15 -4.97
N LEU A 152 -6.03 -11.80 -5.15
CA LEU A 152 -7.36 -11.17 -5.04
C LEU A 152 -7.64 -10.70 -3.60
N LEU A 153 -7.32 -11.51 -2.60
CA LEU A 153 -7.46 -11.11 -1.20
C LEU A 153 -6.61 -9.88 -0.88
N ALA A 154 -5.37 -9.83 -1.39
CA ALA A 154 -4.51 -8.67 -1.25
C ALA A 154 -5.08 -7.45 -2.00
N ALA A 155 -5.54 -7.62 -3.24
CA ALA A 155 -6.14 -6.53 -4.04
C ALA A 155 -7.38 -5.94 -3.35
N VAL A 156 -8.30 -6.78 -2.90
CA VAL A 156 -9.51 -6.33 -2.19
C VAL A 156 -9.14 -5.66 -0.89
N GLY A 157 -8.21 -6.22 -0.11
CA GLY A 157 -7.78 -5.64 1.16
C GLY A 157 -7.11 -4.28 0.99
N PHE A 158 -6.13 -4.13 0.09
CA PHE A 158 -5.52 -2.82 -0.20
C PHE A 158 -6.52 -1.83 -0.80
N GLY A 159 -7.38 -2.29 -1.71
CA GLY A 159 -8.43 -1.44 -2.26
C GLY A 159 -9.43 -0.96 -1.21
N THR A 160 -9.80 -1.84 -0.27
CA THR A 160 -10.63 -1.47 0.89
C THR A 160 -9.90 -0.48 1.80
N PHE A 161 -8.60 -0.66 2.05
CA PHE A 161 -7.79 0.31 2.78
C PHE A 161 -7.88 1.70 2.13
N PHE A 162 -7.66 1.81 0.83
CA PHE A 162 -7.70 3.08 0.13
C PHE A 162 -9.06 3.78 0.29
N LEU A 163 -10.15 3.07 0.07
CA LEU A 163 -11.51 3.63 0.15
C LEU A 163 -11.92 3.96 1.60
N ALA A 164 -11.64 3.06 2.54
CA ALA A 164 -11.97 3.25 3.94
C ALA A 164 -11.14 4.39 4.57
N MET A 165 -9.86 4.52 4.21
CA MET A 165 -9.00 5.61 4.67
C MET A 165 -9.48 6.95 4.12
N ASP A 166 -9.89 7.03 2.85
CA ASP A 166 -10.51 8.22 2.28
C ASP A 166 -11.72 8.66 3.10
N THR A 167 -12.69 7.75 3.29
CA THR A 167 -13.90 8.03 4.07
C THR A 167 -13.58 8.44 5.51
N ALA A 168 -12.64 7.75 6.18
CA ALA A 168 -12.23 8.09 7.54
C ALA A 168 -11.58 9.48 7.63
N SER A 169 -10.83 9.87 6.60
CA SER A 169 -10.06 11.12 6.57
C SER A 169 -10.94 12.37 6.43
N THR A 170 -12.18 12.22 5.97
CA THR A 170 -13.15 13.34 5.91
C THR A 170 -13.51 13.86 7.30
N GLY A 171 -13.45 13.01 8.33
CA GLY A 171 -13.69 13.41 9.71
C GLY A 171 -12.48 14.11 10.33
N ASP A 172 -11.37 13.43 10.42
CA ASP A 172 -10.08 13.94 10.89
C ASP A 172 -8.95 13.00 10.51
N ILE A 173 -7.99 13.49 9.76
CA ILE A 173 -6.84 12.69 9.26
C ILE A 173 -5.99 12.12 10.41
N GLY A 174 -5.75 12.89 11.47
CA GLY A 174 -4.94 12.44 12.61
C GLY A 174 -5.59 11.26 13.32
N TRP A 175 -6.88 11.36 13.62
CA TRP A 175 -7.65 10.28 14.24
C TRP A 175 -7.84 9.08 13.31
N ALA A 176 -8.01 9.30 12.00
CA ALA A 176 -8.07 8.22 11.01
C ALA A 176 -6.78 7.40 11.01
N LEU A 177 -5.63 8.06 10.90
CA LEU A 177 -4.32 7.42 10.93
C LEU A 177 -4.05 6.72 12.27
N LEU A 178 -4.36 7.38 13.39
CA LEU A 178 -4.16 6.82 14.73
C LEU A 178 -4.96 5.53 14.91
N THR A 179 -6.24 5.55 14.57
CA THR A 179 -7.13 4.39 14.70
C THR A 179 -6.70 3.24 13.80
N ALA A 180 -6.32 3.54 12.55
CA ALA A 180 -5.80 2.53 11.63
C ALA A 180 -4.52 1.87 12.17
N ARG A 181 -3.56 2.67 12.69
CA ARG A 181 -2.32 2.13 13.27
C ARG A 181 -2.56 1.35 14.57
N LEU A 182 -3.48 1.80 15.42
CA LEU A 182 -3.87 1.03 16.63
C LEU A 182 -4.43 -0.34 16.24
N THR A 183 -5.30 -0.39 15.24
CA THR A 183 -5.87 -1.65 14.74
C THR A 183 -4.79 -2.56 14.14
N ALA A 184 -3.90 -2.02 13.32
CA ALA A 184 -2.80 -2.78 12.71
C ALA A 184 -1.86 -3.37 13.77
N VAL A 185 -1.38 -2.56 14.72
CA VAL A 185 -0.49 -3.01 15.80
C VAL A 185 -1.19 -4.01 16.70
N GLY A 186 -2.48 -3.76 17.03
CA GLY A 186 -3.30 -4.67 17.81
C GLY A 186 -3.44 -6.04 17.16
N LEU A 187 -3.71 -6.06 15.84
CA LEU A 187 -3.84 -7.32 15.09
C LEU A 187 -2.50 -8.06 14.98
N ILE A 188 -1.40 -7.36 14.66
CA ILE A 188 -0.06 -7.96 14.62
C ILE A 188 0.33 -8.52 15.99
N GLY A 189 0.06 -7.74 17.06
CA GLY A 189 0.29 -8.17 18.45
C GLY A 189 -0.51 -9.43 18.80
N ALA A 190 -1.80 -9.48 18.41
CA ALA A 190 -2.65 -10.65 18.62
C ALA A 190 -2.10 -11.89 17.91
N VAL A 191 -1.68 -11.75 16.64
CA VAL A 191 -1.07 -12.84 15.86
C VAL A 191 0.21 -13.36 16.52
N ILE A 192 1.05 -12.45 17.03
CA ILE A 192 2.29 -12.81 17.74
C ILE A 192 1.98 -13.56 19.03
N LEU A 193 1.02 -13.07 19.84
CA LEU A 193 0.64 -13.66 21.11
C LEU A 193 0.01 -15.04 20.93
N VAL A 194 -0.98 -15.16 20.04
CA VAL A 194 -1.68 -16.42 19.78
C VAL A 194 -0.72 -17.45 19.13
N GLY A 195 0.11 -17.00 18.18
CA GLY A 195 1.09 -17.83 17.51
C GLY A 195 2.34 -18.11 18.35
N ARG A 196 2.45 -17.53 19.56
CA ARG A 196 3.63 -17.63 20.44
C ARG A 196 4.94 -17.34 19.69
N GLN A 197 4.89 -16.39 18.76
CA GLN A 197 6.03 -16.01 17.93
C GLN A 197 7.03 -15.19 18.77
N ARG A 198 8.33 -15.46 18.58
CA ARG A 198 9.36 -14.67 19.23
C ARG A 198 9.66 -13.41 18.40
N VAL A 199 9.58 -12.26 19.06
CA VAL A 199 10.05 -11.00 18.49
C VAL A 199 11.54 -10.90 18.80
N SER A 200 12.37 -10.94 17.77
CA SER A 200 13.83 -10.86 17.92
C SER A 200 14.41 -10.02 16.81
N VAL A 201 15.01 -8.88 17.18
CA VAL A 201 15.69 -7.97 16.25
C VAL A 201 16.97 -7.49 16.90
N PRO A 202 18.13 -7.56 16.23
CA PRO A 202 19.37 -6.98 16.71
C PRO A 202 19.22 -5.47 16.90
N PRO A 203 19.75 -4.86 17.98
CA PRO A 203 19.63 -3.42 18.23
C PRO A 203 20.11 -2.54 17.07
N LYS A 204 21.14 -2.97 16.32
CA LYS A 204 21.67 -2.28 15.16
C LYS A 204 20.66 -2.13 13.99
N ASP A 205 19.65 -3.00 13.94
CA ASP A 205 18.64 -2.99 12.87
C ASP A 205 17.42 -2.14 13.24
N ILE A 206 17.22 -1.81 14.52
CA ILE A 206 16.08 -1.04 15.00
C ILE A 206 15.94 0.32 14.30
N PRO A 207 17.00 1.15 14.12
CA PRO A 207 16.87 2.45 13.46
C PRO A 207 16.38 2.35 12.02
N SER A 208 16.86 1.36 11.26
CA SER A 208 16.43 1.17 9.88
C SER A 208 14.99 0.64 9.78
N ILE A 209 14.53 -0.15 10.74
CA ILE A 209 13.13 -0.60 10.80
C ILE A 209 12.23 0.54 11.28
N ALA A 210 12.69 1.37 12.22
CA ALA A 210 11.96 2.57 12.61
C ALA A 210 11.79 3.55 11.44
N LEU A 211 12.82 3.71 10.60
CA LEU A 211 12.70 4.51 9.37
C LEU A 211 11.60 4.00 8.43
N ILE A 212 11.42 2.68 8.33
CA ILE A 212 10.29 2.11 7.58
C ILE A 212 8.96 2.63 8.16
N GLY A 213 8.81 2.63 9.47
CA GLY A 213 7.60 3.16 10.14
C GLY A 213 7.37 4.65 9.88
N VAL A 214 8.45 5.46 9.89
CA VAL A 214 8.37 6.89 9.53
C VAL A 214 7.88 7.07 8.10
N LEU A 215 8.44 6.31 7.15
CA LEU A 215 8.05 6.38 5.73
C LEU A 215 6.60 5.98 5.52
N ILE A 216 6.15 4.89 6.17
CA ILE A 216 4.76 4.42 6.10
C ILE A 216 3.81 5.51 6.58
N VAL A 217 3.98 6.01 7.81
CA VAL A 217 3.03 6.99 8.37
C VAL A 217 3.04 8.31 7.61
N THR A 218 4.18 8.72 7.07
CA THR A 218 4.28 9.90 6.21
C THR A 218 3.51 9.68 4.90
N ALA A 219 3.70 8.53 4.27
CA ALA A 219 2.98 8.17 3.05
C ALA A 219 1.47 8.08 3.27
N ASP A 220 1.03 7.48 4.38
CA ASP A 220 -0.39 7.43 4.75
C ASP A 220 -0.98 8.82 4.95
N ALA A 221 -0.26 9.72 5.62
CA ALA A 221 -0.71 11.09 5.82
C ALA A 221 -0.81 11.86 4.49
N LEU A 222 0.15 11.66 3.59
CA LEU A 222 0.11 12.23 2.24
C LEU A 222 -1.07 11.68 1.43
N TYR A 223 -1.31 10.36 1.48
CA TYR A 223 -2.46 9.72 0.82
C TYR A 223 -3.79 10.22 1.40
N ALA A 224 -3.94 10.17 2.73
CA ALA A 224 -5.14 10.63 3.41
C ALA A 224 -5.46 12.10 3.08
N THR A 225 -4.44 12.96 3.03
CA THR A 225 -4.62 14.35 2.62
C THR A 225 -4.96 14.46 1.12
N ALA A 226 -4.32 13.67 0.27
CA ALA A 226 -4.58 13.68 -1.16
C ALA A 226 -6.02 13.28 -1.48
N SER A 227 -6.54 12.25 -0.81
CA SER A 227 -7.88 11.72 -1.06
C SER A 227 -8.99 12.71 -0.66
N THR A 228 -8.77 13.54 0.38
CA THR A 228 -9.72 14.62 0.72
C THR A 228 -9.68 15.81 -0.26
N LEU A 229 -8.68 15.89 -1.13
CA LEU A 229 -8.47 16.99 -2.08
C LEU A 229 -8.72 16.60 -3.55
N GLY A 230 -8.93 15.31 -3.83
CA GLY A 230 -9.10 14.80 -5.19
C GLY A 230 -9.97 13.56 -5.24
N MET A 231 -10.28 13.10 -6.44
CA MET A 231 -11.06 11.88 -6.64
C MET A 231 -10.30 10.65 -6.08
N VAL A 232 -10.96 9.86 -5.23
CA VAL A 232 -10.32 8.74 -4.55
C VAL A 232 -9.76 7.70 -5.53
N GLY A 233 -10.45 7.46 -6.65
CA GLY A 233 -9.98 6.55 -7.70
C GLY A 233 -8.66 7.02 -8.31
N ILE A 234 -8.52 8.31 -8.61
CA ILE A 234 -7.29 8.90 -9.17
C ILE A 234 -6.15 8.81 -8.13
N VAL A 235 -6.42 9.25 -6.90
CA VAL A 235 -5.42 9.27 -5.82
C VAL A 235 -4.92 7.86 -5.52
N ALA A 236 -5.79 6.86 -5.51
CA ALA A 236 -5.42 5.47 -5.28
C ALA A 236 -4.54 4.88 -6.39
N VAL A 237 -4.86 5.16 -7.67
CA VAL A 237 -4.01 4.71 -8.79
C VAL A 237 -2.63 5.36 -8.73
N LEU A 238 -2.55 6.67 -8.43
CA LEU A 238 -1.28 7.36 -8.25
C LEU A 238 -0.49 6.82 -7.05
N GLY A 239 -1.16 6.56 -5.93
CA GLY A 239 -0.58 5.95 -4.75
C GLY A 239 0.00 4.55 -5.02
N ALA A 240 -0.72 3.74 -5.83
CA ALA A 240 -0.27 2.39 -6.19
C ALA A 240 1.00 2.35 -7.06
N LEU A 241 1.45 3.50 -7.58
CA LEU A 241 2.75 3.62 -8.23
C LEU A 241 3.93 3.34 -7.27
N HIS A 242 3.68 3.17 -5.96
CA HIS A 242 4.70 2.71 -5.01
C HIS A 242 5.41 1.46 -5.49
N THR A 243 4.72 0.56 -6.21
CA THR A 243 5.31 -0.63 -6.82
C THR A 243 6.43 -0.28 -7.81
N LEU A 244 6.26 0.79 -8.61
CA LEU A 244 7.29 1.24 -9.55
C LEU A 244 8.50 1.82 -8.83
N VAL A 245 8.28 2.52 -7.71
CA VAL A 245 9.36 3.03 -6.86
C VAL A 245 10.14 1.87 -6.26
N THR A 246 9.46 0.86 -5.73
CA THR A 246 10.10 -0.37 -5.21
C THR A 246 10.94 -1.06 -6.28
N ILE A 247 10.41 -1.23 -7.49
CA ILE A 247 11.12 -1.83 -8.64
C ILE A 247 12.35 -0.97 -9.01
N ALA A 248 12.22 0.36 -9.07
CA ALA A 248 13.32 1.25 -9.39
C ALA A 248 14.45 1.17 -8.35
N LEU A 249 14.10 1.13 -7.05
CA LEU A 249 15.08 0.96 -5.97
C LEU A 249 15.76 -0.41 -6.02
N ALA A 250 15.02 -1.49 -6.29
CA ALA A 250 15.59 -2.82 -6.47
C ALA A 250 16.57 -2.86 -7.65
N ARG A 251 16.24 -2.20 -8.76
CA ARG A 251 17.14 -2.07 -9.90
C ARG A 251 18.43 -1.31 -9.55
N ILE A 252 18.31 -0.21 -8.82
CA ILE A 252 19.47 0.66 -8.48
C ILE A 252 20.38 0.01 -7.44
N PHE A 253 19.80 -0.53 -6.37
CA PHE A 253 20.57 -1.01 -5.21
C PHE A 253 20.89 -2.50 -5.24
N LEU A 254 20.07 -3.33 -5.91
CA LEU A 254 20.28 -4.77 -6.02
C LEU A 254 20.77 -5.19 -7.40
N ASN A 255 20.95 -4.24 -8.34
CA ASN A 255 21.33 -4.50 -9.73
C ASN A 255 20.36 -5.49 -10.43
N GLU A 256 19.10 -5.55 -10.02
CA GLU A 256 18.09 -6.37 -10.65
C GLU A 256 17.79 -5.87 -12.07
N ARG A 257 17.66 -6.79 -13.03
CA ARG A 257 17.36 -6.44 -14.41
C ARG A 257 15.88 -6.55 -14.67
N LEU A 258 15.27 -5.47 -15.15
CA LEU A 258 13.88 -5.50 -15.59
C LEU A 258 13.77 -6.27 -16.92
N GLY A 259 12.85 -7.22 -16.97
CA GLY A 259 12.45 -7.87 -18.21
C GLY A 259 11.77 -6.86 -19.18
N ARG A 260 11.74 -7.17 -20.47
CA ARG A 260 11.06 -6.33 -21.46
C ARG A 260 9.60 -6.01 -21.12
N PRO A 261 8.77 -6.98 -20.67
CA PRO A 261 7.40 -6.67 -20.25
C PRO A 261 7.34 -5.65 -19.13
N GLN A 262 8.21 -5.78 -18.10
CA GLN A 262 8.26 -4.84 -16.98
C GLN A 262 8.61 -3.41 -17.43
N GLN A 263 9.57 -3.26 -18.36
CA GLN A 263 9.92 -1.95 -18.92
C GLN A 263 8.74 -1.31 -19.67
N VAL A 264 8.01 -2.10 -20.44
CA VAL A 264 6.79 -1.65 -21.12
C VAL A 264 5.73 -1.24 -20.10
N GLY A 265 5.53 -2.05 -19.06
CA GLY A 265 4.58 -1.76 -17.98
C GLY A 265 4.91 -0.46 -17.23
N VAL A 266 6.18 -0.24 -16.89
CA VAL A 266 6.64 1.02 -16.28
C VAL A 266 6.37 2.21 -17.20
N GLY A 267 6.72 2.10 -18.49
CA GLY A 267 6.45 3.15 -19.49
C GLY A 267 4.95 3.46 -19.61
N ALA A 268 4.11 2.43 -19.70
CA ALA A 268 2.67 2.59 -19.78
C ALA A 268 2.10 3.27 -18.51
N ALA A 269 2.55 2.85 -17.33
CA ALA A 269 2.09 3.49 -16.08
C ALA A 269 2.45 4.98 -16.03
N LEU A 270 3.66 5.37 -16.44
CA LEU A 270 4.07 6.77 -16.50
C LEU A 270 3.26 7.59 -17.51
N VAL A 271 2.96 7.02 -18.69
CA VAL A 271 2.07 7.66 -19.68
C VAL A 271 0.67 7.85 -19.10
N GLY A 272 0.14 6.85 -18.40
CA GLY A 272 -1.15 6.95 -17.72
C GLY A 272 -1.17 8.09 -16.70
N VAL A 273 -0.11 8.23 -15.89
CA VAL A 273 0.04 9.34 -14.92
C VAL A 273 0.03 10.71 -15.61
N LEU A 274 0.74 10.86 -16.73
CA LEU A 274 0.73 12.11 -17.49
C LEU A 274 -0.67 12.43 -18.03
N ALA A 275 -1.40 11.44 -18.54
CA ALA A 275 -2.78 11.62 -18.98
C ALA A 275 -3.73 12.02 -17.84
N ILE A 276 -3.58 11.44 -16.64
CA ILE A 276 -4.34 11.81 -15.44
C ILE A 276 -4.02 13.27 -15.04
N ALA A 277 -2.76 13.67 -15.09
CA ALA A 277 -2.33 14.99 -14.62
C ALA A 277 -2.73 16.13 -15.56
N THR A 278 -2.95 15.83 -16.85
CA THR A 278 -3.30 16.81 -17.89
C THR A 278 -4.79 16.85 -18.24
N GLY A 279 -5.57 15.87 -17.82
CA GLY A 279 -7.02 15.80 -18.00
C GLY A 279 -7.78 16.31 -16.78
#